data_f5f9a064c4b29719d855dbd65ede4e84
#
_entry.id   f5f9a064c4b29719d855dbd65ede4e84
#
_cell.length_a   1.000
_cell.length_b   1.000
_cell.length_c   1.000
_cell.angle_alpha   90.00
_cell.angle_beta   90.00
_cell.angle_gamma   90.00
#
_symmetry.space_group_name_H-M   'P 1'
#
loop_
_entity.id
_entity.type
_entity.pdbx_description
1 polymer ?
#
loop_
_entity_poly.entity_id
_entity_poly.type
_entity_poly.pdbx_seq_one_letter_code
_entity_poly.pdbx_strand_id
1 'polypeptide(L)'
;TYGPVNSNNIVAGWSVDYASSNPSFIVGLADWWGTEQSGYSANGGQTWTKFSTMIPGADSAFMGGTIAASTPQNIIWAPANSKQPYYTLNGGSTWSPITLPGVSTWKGFHWAYYLDQRSVTADRVLANTFYLYYPGQGVFETTNGGQSWTNVHPRYIESNSSFAGYNSSIQSVPGEASNLFYTGGPQGTLSSTPANDPFYRSTNGGATWTAVPNVLDVFCFGFGAAAPGQSYPAIYIVGYVNNVYGIWQSTNRAQSWTSIGTYPLGELDRINAISGDPNHFGEAYVGFAGGGYAYLPAASTRARPSP
;
A
#
# COMPACT_ATOMS: atom_id res chain seq x y z
N THR A 1 6.07 17.90 -14.56
CA THR A 1 7.51 17.58 -14.67
C THR A 1 7.66 16.11 -14.36
N TYR A 2 8.08 15.31 -15.33
CA TYR A 2 8.48 13.93 -15.06
C TYR A 2 9.69 14.00 -14.13
N GLY A 3 9.70 13.16 -13.09
CA GLY A 3 10.87 13.02 -12.22
C GLY A 3 12.11 12.63 -13.02
N PRO A 4 13.31 12.75 -12.46
CA PRO A 4 14.54 12.44 -13.17
C PRO A 4 14.48 10.99 -13.67
N VAL A 5 14.69 10.83 -14.98
CA VAL A 5 14.80 9.50 -15.58
C VAL A 5 16.07 8.87 -15.01
N ASN A 6 15.89 7.77 -14.30
CA ASN A 6 16.98 7.01 -13.74
C ASN A 6 17.82 6.39 -14.89
N SER A 7 19.06 6.81 -15.02
CA SER A 7 19.96 6.33 -16.07
C SER A 7 20.30 4.84 -15.99
N ASN A 8 19.93 4.17 -14.89
CA ASN A 8 20.30 2.77 -14.64
C ASN A 8 19.16 1.77 -14.93
N ASN A 9 18.05 2.21 -15.51
CA ASN A 9 16.87 1.37 -15.78
C ASN A 9 16.35 0.58 -14.55
N ILE A 10 16.66 1.02 -13.35
CA ILE A 10 16.09 0.47 -12.13
C ILE A 10 14.76 1.17 -11.96
N VAL A 11 13.70 0.47 -12.19
CA VAL A 11 12.38 1.07 -12.22
C VAL A 11 11.55 0.50 -11.08
N ALA A 12 11.27 1.34 -10.14
CA ALA A 12 10.17 1.10 -9.22
C ALA A 12 8.85 1.39 -9.97
N GLY A 13 8.48 0.51 -10.86
CA GLY A 13 7.27 0.68 -11.65
C GLY A 13 6.05 0.02 -11.02
N TRP A 14 6.27 -0.97 -10.17
CA TRP A 14 5.22 -1.85 -9.69
C TRP A 14 4.82 -1.61 -8.24
N SER A 15 5.77 -1.60 -7.36
CA SER A 15 5.56 -1.39 -5.92
C SER A 15 6.73 -0.62 -5.33
N VAL A 16 6.42 0.35 -4.50
CA VAL A 16 7.40 1.20 -3.83
C VAL A 16 7.04 1.28 -2.36
N ASP A 17 8.05 1.21 -1.50
CA ASP A 17 7.90 1.49 -0.08
C ASP A 17 9.15 2.17 0.48
N TYR A 18 9.05 2.77 1.64
CA TYR A 18 10.17 3.41 2.33
C TYR A 18 10.39 2.80 3.72
N ALA A 19 11.64 2.78 4.15
CA ALA A 19 11.96 2.31 5.49
C ALA A 19 11.51 3.33 6.55
N SER A 20 10.64 2.89 7.47
CA SER A 20 10.10 3.76 8.53
C SER A 20 11.18 4.41 9.39
N SER A 21 12.28 3.68 9.65
CA SER A 21 13.44 4.17 10.41
C SER A 21 14.33 5.15 9.63
N ASN A 22 14.21 5.17 8.30
CA ASN A 22 14.95 6.07 7.41
C ASN A 22 14.13 6.34 6.13
N PRO A 23 13.26 7.34 6.12
CA PRO A 23 12.37 7.62 4.98
C PRO A 23 13.09 7.95 3.66
N SER A 24 14.38 8.31 3.70
CA SER A 24 15.18 8.49 2.50
C SER A 24 15.62 7.15 1.86
N PHE A 25 15.48 6.04 2.59
CA PHE A 25 15.70 4.72 2.04
C PHE A 25 14.39 4.19 1.47
N ILE A 26 14.37 4.05 0.15
CA ILE A 26 13.20 3.63 -0.61
C ILE A 26 13.54 2.31 -1.30
N VAL A 27 12.64 1.36 -1.26
CA VAL A 27 12.72 0.10 -2.01
C VAL A 27 11.71 0.11 -3.14
N GLY A 28 12.02 -0.56 -4.24
CA GLY A 28 11.14 -0.62 -5.38
C GLY A 28 11.25 -1.94 -6.14
N LEU A 29 10.12 -2.39 -6.64
CA LEU A 29 10.04 -3.50 -7.57
C LEU A 29 9.89 -2.97 -8.98
N ALA A 30 10.70 -3.52 -9.89
CA ALA A 30 10.52 -3.34 -11.30
C ALA A 30 9.29 -4.11 -11.80
N ASP A 31 8.84 -3.79 -13.00
CA ASP A 31 7.74 -4.50 -13.62
C ASP A 31 8.13 -5.94 -13.99
N TRP A 32 7.16 -6.69 -14.47
CA TRP A 32 7.29 -8.10 -14.75
C TRP A 32 8.30 -8.48 -15.84
N TRP A 33 8.65 -7.54 -16.73
CA TRP A 33 9.65 -7.73 -17.77
C TRP A 33 11.08 -7.44 -17.30
N GLY A 34 11.21 -6.84 -16.15
CA GLY A 34 12.48 -6.39 -15.60
C GLY A 34 12.56 -6.56 -14.09
N THR A 35 11.95 -7.62 -13.54
CA THR A 35 11.94 -7.88 -12.08
C THR A 35 13.35 -7.92 -11.50
N GLU A 36 14.34 -8.35 -12.27
CA GLU A 36 15.77 -8.32 -11.93
C GLU A 36 16.35 -6.91 -11.81
N GLN A 37 15.59 -5.88 -12.19
CA GLN A 37 15.95 -4.47 -12.00
C GLN A 37 15.41 -3.90 -10.68
N SER A 38 14.81 -4.72 -9.83
CA SER A 38 14.36 -4.31 -8.51
C SER A 38 15.51 -3.91 -7.60
N GLY A 39 15.28 -2.94 -6.72
CA GLY A 39 16.38 -2.39 -5.93
C GLY A 39 15.94 -1.35 -4.91
N TYR A 40 16.86 -0.49 -4.53
CA TYR A 40 16.65 0.54 -3.53
C TYR A 40 17.30 1.87 -3.90
N SER A 41 16.83 2.92 -3.29
CA SER A 41 17.47 4.23 -3.22
C SER A 41 17.81 4.54 -1.76
N ALA A 42 18.99 5.05 -1.51
CA ALA A 42 19.43 5.50 -0.19
C ALA A 42 19.32 7.03 -0.01
N ASN A 43 18.82 7.75 -1.01
CA ASN A 43 18.82 9.21 -1.06
C ASN A 43 17.50 9.81 -1.59
N GLY A 44 16.37 9.24 -1.18
CA GLY A 44 15.05 9.77 -1.51
C GLY A 44 14.65 9.64 -2.98
N GLY A 45 15.13 8.60 -3.66
CA GLY A 45 14.80 8.32 -5.06
C GLY A 45 15.69 9.02 -6.08
N GLN A 46 16.69 9.78 -5.67
CA GLN A 46 17.58 10.49 -6.60
C GLN A 46 18.48 9.54 -7.40
N THR A 47 19.00 8.51 -6.73
CA THR A 47 19.75 7.42 -7.39
C THR A 47 19.25 6.08 -6.88
N TRP A 48 19.35 5.07 -7.76
CA TRP A 48 18.88 3.72 -7.45
C TRP A 48 20.02 2.71 -7.62
N THR A 49 20.00 1.70 -6.77
CA THR A 49 20.94 0.56 -6.79
C THR A 49 20.15 -0.73 -6.83
N LYS A 50 20.50 -1.64 -7.72
CA LYS A 50 19.91 -2.98 -7.76
C LYS A 50 20.21 -3.74 -6.46
N PHE A 51 19.29 -4.61 -6.05
CA PHE A 51 19.65 -5.61 -5.04
C PHE A 51 20.81 -6.45 -5.58
N SER A 52 21.79 -6.71 -4.73
CA SER A 52 22.95 -7.51 -5.13
C SER A 52 22.61 -8.98 -5.39
N THR A 53 21.52 -9.45 -4.80
CA THR A 53 20.92 -10.77 -5.03
C THR A 53 19.43 -10.61 -5.15
N MET A 54 18.81 -11.29 -6.11
CA MET A 54 17.37 -11.35 -6.26
C MET A 54 16.78 -12.57 -5.56
N ILE A 55 15.48 -12.53 -5.30
CA ILE A 55 14.77 -13.73 -4.83
C ILE A 55 14.79 -14.81 -5.93
N PRO A 56 14.73 -16.09 -5.58
CA PRO A 56 14.73 -17.18 -6.55
C PRO A 56 13.61 -17.03 -7.58
N GLY A 57 13.97 -17.09 -8.87
CA GLY A 57 13.03 -16.96 -9.99
C GLY A 57 12.68 -15.53 -10.40
N ALA A 58 13.34 -14.51 -9.83
CA ALA A 58 13.13 -13.11 -10.21
C ALA A 58 13.58 -12.77 -11.64
N ASP A 59 14.37 -13.61 -12.27
CA ASP A 59 14.75 -13.57 -13.66
C ASP A 59 13.67 -14.05 -14.63
N SER A 60 12.66 -14.76 -14.10
CA SER A 60 11.47 -15.13 -14.86
C SER A 60 10.49 -13.96 -14.88
N ALA A 61 9.89 -13.69 -16.04
CA ALA A 61 8.77 -12.76 -16.16
C ALA A 61 7.68 -13.04 -15.10
N PHE A 62 6.94 -12.00 -14.69
CA PHE A 62 5.75 -12.13 -13.84
C PHE A 62 5.96 -12.25 -12.33
N MET A 63 7.06 -11.75 -11.81
CA MET A 63 7.27 -11.80 -10.36
C MET A 63 6.63 -10.61 -9.61
N GLY A 64 6.82 -9.39 -10.04
CA GLY A 64 6.21 -8.19 -9.43
C GLY A 64 5.90 -8.31 -7.94
N GLY A 65 4.69 -7.96 -7.57
CA GLY A 65 4.14 -8.14 -6.22
C GLY A 65 4.28 -6.89 -5.34
N THR A 66 4.38 -7.10 -4.05
CA THR A 66 4.49 -6.04 -3.05
C THR A 66 5.84 -6.11 -2.33
N ILE A 67 6.45 -4.96 -2.11
CA ILE A 67 7.65 -4.84 -1.29
C ILE A 67 7.36 -3.92 -0.10
N ALA A 68 7.92 -4.24 1.06
CA ALA A 68 7.81 -3.43 2.26
C ALA A 68 9.17 -3.37 2.99
N ALA A 69 9.52 -2.20 3.53
CA ALA A 69 10.76 -1.98 4.27
C ALA A 69 10.48 -1.43 5.66
N SER A 70 11.00 -2.09 6.69
CA SER A 70 10.99 -1.60 8.08
C SER A 70 12.26 -0.78 8.36
N THR A 71 13.38 -1.30 7.94
CA THR A 71 14.71 -0.66 8.00
C THR A 71 15.42 -0.84 6.67
N PRO A 72 16.53 -0.12 6.40
CA PRO A 72 17.34 -0.38 5.21
C PRO A 72 17.86 -1.83 5.10
N GLN A 73 17.99 -2.53 6.18
CA GLN A 73 18.45 -3.92 6.22
C GLN A 73 17.31 -4.92 6.14
N ASN A 74 16.13 -4.55 6.67
CA ASN A 74 15.01 -5.48 6.80
C ASN A 74 13.88 -5.16 5.85
N ILE A 75 13.75 -5.99 4.84
CA ILE A 75 12.82 -5.83 3.73
C ILE A 75 12.08 -7.16 3.50
N ILE A 76 10.81 -7.08 3.15
CA ILE A 76 10.01 -8.22 2.72
C ILE A 76 9.55 -8.00 1.28
N TRP A 77 9.69 -9.03 0.46
CA TRP A 77 9.17 -9.09 -0.89
C TRP A 77 8.13 -10.22 -0.99
N ALA A 78 6.89 -9.86 -1.20
CA ALA A 78 5.78 -10.77 -1.48
C ALA A 78 5.48 -10.76 -2.99
N PRO A 79 6.03 -11.71 -3.76
CA PRO A 79 5.90 -11.72 -5.21
C PRO A 79 4.47 -12.07 -5.63
N ALA A 80 4.12 -11.68 -6.84
CA ALA A 80 2.86 -12.07 -7.49
C ALA A 80 2.85 -13.55 -7.94
N ASN A 81 1.77 -13.93 -8.61
CA ASN A 81 1.63 -15.21 -9.32
C ASN A 81 1.87 -16.47 -8.47
N SER A 82 1.35 -16.46 -7.25
CA SER A 82 1.43 -17.62 -6.36
C SER A 82 2.85 -18.06 -6.01
N LYS A 83 3.79 -17.10 -6.00
CA LYS A 83 5.16 -17.34 -5.58
C LYS A 83 5.33 -17.13 -4.08
N GLN A 84 6.29 -17.84 -3.51
CA GLN A 84 6.62 -17.73 -2.08
C GLN A 84 7.22 -16.36 -1.77
N PRO A 85 6.81 -15.70 -0.68
CA PRO A 85 7.46 -14.48 -0.19
C PRO A 85 8.83 -14.76 0.40
N TYR A 86 9.66 -13.71 0.42
CA TYR A 86 11.00 -13.72 0.97
C TYR A 86 11.25 -12.51 1.88
N TYR A 87 12.17 -12.66 2.83
CA TYR A 87 12.69 -11.58 3.64
C TYR A 87 14.21 -11.48 3.53
N THR A 88 14.73 -10.30 3.79
CA THR A 88 16.17 -10.04 3.97
C THR A 88 16.41 -9.29 5.27
N LEU A 89 17.56 -9.54 5.90
CA LEU A 89 18.04 -8.80 7.09
C LEU A 89 19.35 -8.05 6.78
N ASN A 90 19.73 -8.00 5.51
CA ASN A 90 20.99 -7.39 5.07
C ASN A 90 20.83 -6.58 3.77
N GLY A 91 19.65 -5.93 3.60
CA GLY A 91 19.41 -4.99 2.52
C GLY A 91 19.36 -5.61 1.12
N GLY A 92 18.95 -6.87 1.00
CA GLY A 92 18.84 -7.55 -0.28
C GLY A 92 20.15 -8.22 -0.73
N SER A 93 21.12 -8.38 0.18
CA SER A 93 22.33 -9.15 -0.13
C SER A 93 22.07 -10.65 -0.13
N THR A 94 21.17 -11.12 0.72
CA THR A 94 20.63 -12.48 0.72
C THR A 94 19.15 -12.46 1.06
N TRP A 95 18.41 -13.44 0.55
CA TRP A 95 16.99 -13.60 0.79
C TRP A 95 16.66 -14.98 1.34
N SER A 96 15.81 -15.03 2.35
CA SER A 96 15.33 -16.26 2.96
C SER A 96 13.82 -16.42 2.72
N PRO A 97 13.34 -17.64 2.43
CA PRO A 97 11.93 -17.88 2.21
C PRO A 97 11.11 -17.67 3.48
N ILE A 98 9.92 -17.10 3.32
CA ILE A 98 8.92 -16.98 4.40
C ILE A 98 8.07 -18.23 4.44
N THR A 99 7.89 -18.76 5.66
CA THR A 99 6.93 -19.85 5.93
C THR A 99 5.81 -19.28 6.82
N LEU A 100 4.58 -19.41 6.37
CA LEU A 100 3.40 -19.01 7.15
C LEU A 100 2.74 -20.22 7.80
N PRO A 101 2.35 -20.13 9.08
CA PRO A 101 1.61 -21.20 9.75
C PRO A 101 0.34 -21.60 9.01
N GLY A 102 0.18 -22.90 8.73
CA GLY A 102 -1.00 -23.43 8.03
C GLY A 102 -1.04 -23.21 6.51
N VAL A 103 -0.03 -22.55 5.92
CA VAL A 103 0.07 -22.35 4.48
C VAL A 103 1.07 -23.35 3.89
N SER A 104 0.59 -24.34 3.18
CA SER A 104 1.41 -25.34 2.50
C SER A 104 1.65 -25.04 1.02
N THR A 105 0.82 -24.20 0.42
CA THR A 105 0.91 -23.82 -1.00
C THR A 105 0.56 -22.36 -1.19
N TRP A 106 1.34 -21.68 -1.99
CA TRP A 106 1.13 -20.26 -2.30
C TRP A 106 0.14 -20.14 -3.47
N LYS A 107 -1.11 -19.73 -3.22
CA LYS A 107 -2.16 -19.61 -4.23
C LYS A 107 -2.82 -18.25 -4.30
N GLY A 108 -2.50 -17.35 -3.36
CA GLY A 108 -3.32 -16.17 -3.12
C GLY A 108 -2.88 -14.91 -3.88
N PHE A 109 -1.66 -14.88 -4.41
CA PHE A 109 -1.14 -13.68 -5.09
C PHE A 109 -1.23 -13.89 -6.60
N HIS A 110 -2.42 -13.66 -7.17
CA HIS A 110 -2.64 -13.81 -8.59
C HIS A 110 -2.33 -12.52 -9.33
N TRP A 111 -1.89 -12.59 -10.57
CA TRP A 111 -1.96 -11.59 -11.63
C TRP A 111 -1.76 -10.12 -11.20
N ALA A 112 -0.82 -9.86 -10.30
CA ALA A 112 -0.59 -8.53 -9.73
C ALA A 112 -0.25 -7.43 -10.78
N TYR A 113 -0.02 -7.80 -12.01
CA TYR A 113 0.33 -6.83 -13.04
C TYR A 113 -0.84 -6.00 -13.59
N TYR A 114 -2.08 -6.41 -13.33
CA TYR A 114 -3.24 -5.58 -13.66
C TYR A 114 -3.81 -4.80 -12.49
N LEU A 115 -3.37 -5.10 -11.27
CA LEU A 115 -4.14 -4.78 -10.08
C LEU A 115 -3.20 -4.39 -8.94
N ASP A 116 -3.53 -3.30 -8.28
CA ASP A 116 -2.70 -2.64 -7.27
C ASP A 116 -2.74 -3.33 -5.90
N GLN A 117 -2.58 -4.65 -5.88
CA GLN A 117 -2.54 -5.40 -4.63
C GLN A 117 -1.36 -4.98 -3.77
N ARG A 118 -1.63 -4.66 -2.50
CA ARG A 118 -0.63 -4.49 -1.45
C ARG A 118 -0.87 -5.50 -0.35
N SER A 119 -0.20 -6.62 -0.43
CA SER A 119 -0.38 -7.75 0.49
C SER A 119 0.48 -7.66 1.75
N VAL A 120 1.55 -6.87 1.74
CA VAL A 120 2.46 -6.71 2.88
C VAL A 120 2.71 -5.25 3.18
N THR A 121 2.82 -4.92 4.48
CA THR A 121 3.21 -3.59 4.97
C THR A 121 4.12 -3.73 6.18
N ALA A 122 5.10 -2.82 6.31
CA ALA A 122 5.88 -2.68 7.54
C ALA A 122 5.10 -1.85 8.56
N ASP A 123 5.19 -2.17 9.84
CA ASP A 123 4.74 -1.27 10.89
C ASP A 123 5.55 0.03 10.84
N ARG A 124 4.87 1.17 10.91
CA ARG A 124 5.51 2.47 10.75
C ARG A 124 6.15 3.00 12.03
N VAL A 125 6.06 2.24 13.12
CA VAL A 125 6.62 2.57 14.44
C VAL A 125 7.51 1.44 14.98
N LEU A 126 7.02 0.21 14.90
CA LEU A 126 7.70 -0.96 15.43
C LEU A 126 8.67 -1.53 14.40
N ALA A 127 9.96 -1.36 14.66
CA ALA A 127 11.00 -1.92 13.79
C ALA A 127 10.91 -3.44 13.69
N ASN A 128 11.24 -3.99 12.52
CA ASN A 128 11.20 -5.43 12.21
C ASN A 128 9.82 -6.08 12.34
N THR A 129 8.76 -5.27 12.41
CA THR A 129 7.38 -5.74 12.45
C THR A 129 6.73 -5.54 11.09
N PHE A 130 6.07 -6.61 10.59
CA PHE A 130 5.34 -6.57 9.33
C PHE A 130 4.03 -7.31 9.47
N TYR A 131 3.07 -6.90 8.64
CA TYR A 131 1.78 -7.53 8.50
C TYR A 131 1.61 -7.98 7.06
N LEU A 132 1.17 -9.23 6.88
CA LEU A 132 0.93 -9.82 5.58
C LEU A 132 -0.49 -10.35 5.54
N TYR A 133 -1.28 -9.84 4.60
CA TYR A 133 -2.58 -10.39 4.28
C TYR A 133 -2.42 -11.46 3.20
N TYR A 134 -2.89 -12.66 3.51
CA TYR A 134 -2.90 -13.77 2.55
C TYR A 134 -4.34 -14.19 2.26
N PRO A 135 -4.83 -14.01 1.01
CA PRO A 135 -6.20 -14.30 0.65
C PRO A 135 -6.64 -15.71 1.04
N GLY A 136 -7.78 -15.82 1.70
CA GLY A 136 -8.35 -17.08 2.18
C GLY A 136 -7.68 -17.69 3.42
N GLN A 137 -6.62 -17.06 3.94
CA GLN A 137 -5.88 -17.56 5.11
C GLN A 137 -5.87 -16.55 6.27
N GLY A 138 -6.04 -15.27 5.98
CA GLY A 138 -6.12 -14.22 6.98
C GLY A 138 -4.91 -13.29 7.03
N VAL A 139 -4.66 -12.71 8.20
CA VAL A 139 -3.55 -11.77 8.46
C VAL A 139 -2.50 -12.42 9.33
N PHE A 140 -1.27 -12.28 8.92
CA PHE A 140 -0.09 -12.78 9.62
C PHE A 140 0.77 -11.60 10.08
N GLU A 141 1.36 -11.73 11.26
CA GLU A 141 2.30 -10.79 11.84
C GLU A 141 3.67 -11.44 12.06
N THR A 142 4.71 -10.69 11.82
CA THR A 142 6.07 -10.97 12.29
C THR A 142 6.59 -9.79 13.08
N THR A 143 7.33 -10.05 14.17
CA THR A 143 8.01 -9.03 14.99
C THR A 143 9.52 -9.21 14.97
N ASN A 144 10.03 -10.11 14.13
CA ASN A 144 11.45 -10.44 14.02
C ASN A 144 11.96 -10.39 12.56
N GLY A 145 11.38 -9.51 11.77
CA GLY A 145 11.86 -9.23 10.42
C GLY A 145 11.53 -10.27 9.37
N GLY A 146 10.54 -11.11 9.61
CA GLY A 146 10.10 -12.14 8.66
C GLY A 146 10.61 -13.55 8.96
N GLN A 147 11.40 -13.73 10.02
CA GLN A 147 11.98 -15.03 10.38
C GLN A 147 10.93 -16.02 10.90
N SER A 148 9.95 -15.53 11.63
CA SER A 148 8.79 -16.33 12.05
C SER A 148 7.52 -15.47 12.00
N TRP A 149 6.38 -16.15 11.83
CA TRP A 149 5.08 -15.51 11.65
C TRP A 149 4.03 -16.15 12.55
N THR A 150 3.10 -15.33 12.99
CA THR A 150 1.90 -15.75 13.72
C THR A 150 0.68 -15.39 12.89
N ASN A 151 -0.27 -16.32 12.75
CA ASN A 151 -1.57 -16.00 12.18
C ASN A 151 -2.38 -15.27 13.26
N VAL A 152 -2.47 -13.95 13.16
CA VAL A 152 -3.16 -13.11 14.15
C VAL A 152 -4.64 -12.98 13.85
N HIS A 153 -5.06 -13.24 12.63
CA HIS A 153 -6.46 -13.23 12.22
C HIS A 153 -6.74 -14.38 11.23
N PRO A 154 -7.08 -15.58 11.72
CA PRO A 154 -7.20 -16.78 10.89
C PRO A 154 -8.45 -16.80 9.99
N ARG A 155 -9.30 -15.79 10.09
CA ARG A 155 -10.47 -15.64 9.23
C ARG A 155 -10.14 -14.73 8.06
N TYR A 156 -10.74 -15.03 6.94
CA TYR A 156 -10.81 -14.13 5.81
C TYR A 156 -11.45 -12.81 6.27
N ILE A 157 -10.81 -11.69 6.02
CA ILE A 157 -11.48 -10.39 6.14
C ILE A 157 -12.47 -10.40 5.00
N GLU A 158 -13.76 -10.45 5.31
CA GLU A 158 -14.79 -10.63 4.30
C GLU A 158 -14.72 -9.50 3.28
N SER A 159 -14.48 -9.88 2.05
CA SER A 159 -14.65 -9.04 0.88
C SER A 159 -15.76 -9.64 0.04
N ASN A 160 -16.70 -8.82 -0.36
CA ASN A 160 -17.75 -9.23 -1.29
C ASN A 160 -17.23 -9.33 -2.73
N SER A 161 -15.97 -9.00 -2.95
CA SER A 161 -15.35 -9.02 -4.25
C SER A 161 -14.78 -10.40 -4.56
N SER A 162 -15.17 -10.97 -5.68
CA SER A 162 -14.50 -12.16 -6.23
C SER A 162 -13.04 -11.88 -6.65
N PHE A 163 -12.66 -10.60 -6.71
CA PHE A 163 -11.33 -10.13 -7.03
C PHE A 163 -10.58 -9.55 -5.83
N ALA A 164 -11.04 -9.77 -4.60
CA ALA A 164 -10.41 -9.27 -3.39
C ALA A 164 -8.92 -9.60 -3.31
N GLY A 165 -8.52 -10.75 -3.80
CA GLY A 165 -7.12 -11.13 -3.88
C GLY A 165 -6.29 -10.29 -4.86
N TYR A 166 -6.92 -9.54 -5.75
CA TYR A 166 -6.23 -8.77 -6.79
C TYR A 166 -6.06 -7.28 -6.43
N ASN A 167 -7.02 -6.70 -5.71
CA ASN A 167 -7.05 -5.28 -5.40
C ASN A 167 -6.93 -5.00 -3.90
N SER A 168 -6.80 -6.04 -3.10
CA SER A 168 -6.71 -5.89 -1.65
C SER A 168 -5.46 -5.10 -1.27
N SER A 169 -5.61 -4.21 -0.31
CA SER A 169 -4.52 -3.40 0.21
C SER A 169 -4.56 -3.37 1.72
N ILE A 170 -3.44 -3.73 2.35
CA ILE A 170 -3.21 -3.55 3.78
C ILE A 170 -2.10 -2.51 3.96
N GLN A 171 -2.32 -1.52 4.82
CA GLN A 171 -1.31 -0.51 5.13
C GLN A 171 -1.33 -0.17 6.62
N SER A 172 -0.14 -0.03 7.21
CA SER A 172 0.03 0.48 8.57
C SER A 172 0.02 2.00 8.60
N VAL A 173 -0.52 2.54 9.68
CA VAL A 173 -0.70 3.98 9.87
C VAL A 173 0.62 4.61 10.31
N PRO A 174 1.13 5.64 9.63
CA PRO A 174 2.31 6.36 10.07
C PRO A 174 2.15 6.95 11.48
N GLY A 175 3.14 6.73 12.34
CA GLY A 175 3.15 7.24 13.71
C GLY A 175 2.28 6.50 14.73
N GLU A 176 1.54 5.46 14.31
CA GLU A 176 0.62 4.72 15.16
C GLU A 176 0.97 3.22 15.15
N ALA A 177 1.63 2.73 16.19
CA ALA A 177 2.02 1.33 16.30
C ALA A 177 0.81 0.40 16.22
N SER A 178 0.94 -0.72 15.51
CA SER A 178 -0.08 -1.76 15.37
C SER A 178 -1.43 -1.28 14.83
N ASN A 179 -1.48 -0.09 14.22
CA ASN A 179 -2.67 0.42 13.54
C ASN A 179 -2.62 0.11 12.05
N LEU A 180 -3.68 -0.49 11.55
CA LEU A 180 -3.79 -0.95 10.17
C LEU A 180 -5.12 -0.53 9.56
N PHE A 181 -5.09 -0.30 8.27
CA PHE A 181 -6.29 -0.27 7.43
C PHE A 181 -6.21 -1.33 6.35
N TYR A 182 -7.38 -1.84 5.97
CA TYR A 182 -7.54 -2.83 4.92
C TYR A 182 -8.75 -2.52 4.04
N THR A 183 -8.58 -2.71 2.74
CA THR A 183 -9.66 -2.78 1.76
C THR A 183 -9.51 -4.02 0.91
N GLY A 184 -10.62 -4.65 0.52
CA GLY A 184 -10.63 -5.70 -0.50
C GLY A 184 -10.44 -5.15 -1.90
N GLY A 185 -10.58 -3.84 -2.06
CA GLY A 185 -10.50 -3.13 -3.34
C GLY A 185 -11.75 -3.30 -4.22
N PRO A 186 -11.82 -2.58 -5.33
CA PRO A 186 -12.98 -2.66 -6.23
C PRO A 186 -13.04 -4.00 -6.93
N GLN A 187 -14.24 -4.43 -7.21
CA GLN A 187 -14.48 -5.53 -8.14
C GLN A 187 -14.06 -5.10 -9.55
N GLY A 188 -13.33 -5.91 -10.26
CA GLY A 188 -12.67 -5.72 -11.56
C GLY A 188 -13.29 -4.83 -12.63
N THR A 189 -14.53 -4.38 -12.49
CA THR A 189 -15.16 -3.34 -13.29
C THR A 189 -15.59 -2.21 -12.38
N LEU A 190 -15.17 -0.99 -12.72
CA LEU A 190 -15.66 0.22 -12.07
C LEU A 190 -17.17 0.29 -12.24
N SER A 191 -17.90 0.19 -11.15
CA SER A 191 -19.35 0.30 -11.12
C SER A 191 -19.75 1.67 -10.56
N SER A 192 -20.84 2.22 -11.07
CA SER A 192 -21.48 3.39 -10.48
C SER A 192 -22.19 3.08 -9.16
N THR A 193 -22.22 1.82 -8.76
CA THR A 193 -22.79 1.36 -7.50
C THR A 193 -21.69 0.70 -6.66
N PRO A 194 -21.62 0.99 -5.35
CA PRO A 194 -20.60 0.36 -4.49
C PRO A 194 -20.82 -1.13 -4.35
N ALA A 195 -19.73 -1.87 -4.24
CA ALA A 195 -19.76 -3.31 -4.03
C ALA A 195 -20.17 -3.73 -2.61
N ASN A 196 -20.32 -2.78 -1.68
CA ASN A 196 -20.49 -3.02 -0.25
C ASN A 196 -19.34 -3.86 0.34
N ASP A 197 -18.12 -3.54 -0.06
CA ASP A 197 -16.90 -4.10 0.49
C ASP A 197 -16.32 -3.10 1.52
N PRO A 198 -16.58 -3.29 2.81
CA PRO A 198 -16.23 -2.30 3.82
C PRO A 198 -14.73 -2.01 3.88
N PHE A 199 -14.41 -0.77 4.20
CA PHE A 199 -13.08 -0.39 4.62
C PHE A 199 -12.90 -0.78 6.09
N TYR A 200 -11.84 -1.51 6.41
CA TYR A 200 -11.62 -2.04 7.75
C TYR A 200 -10.44 -1.36 8.44
N ARG A 201 -10.56 -1.24 9.76
CA ARG A 201 -9.51 -0.75 10.65
C ARG A 201 -9.20 -1.77 11.73
N SER A 202 -7.91 -1.94 12.03
CA SER A 202 -7.40 -2.62 13.21
C SER A 202 -6.52 -1.67 14.03
N THR A 203 -6.53 -1.82 15.35
CA THR A 203 -5.66 -1.08 16.30
C THR A 203 -4.81 -2.00 17.15
N ASN A 204 -4.74 -3.28 16.78
CA ASN A 204 -4.05 -4.32 17.55
C ASN A 204 -3.33 -5.33 16.63
N GLY A 205 -2.61 -4.82 15.63
CA GLY A 205 -1.77 -5.64 14.77
C GLY A 205 -2.55 -6.59 13.86
N GLY A 206 -3.80 -6.27 13.54
CA GLY A 206 -4.62 -7.12 12.68
C GLY A 206 -5.36 -8.24 13.40
N ALA A 207 -5.25 -8.35 14.74
CA ALA A 207 -5.95 -9.41 15.50
C ALA A 207 -7.48 -9.25 15.48
N THR A 208 -7.96 -8.01 15.49
CA THR A 208 -9.39 -7.70 15.30
C THR A 208 -9.57 -6.56 14.31
N TRP A 209 -10.68 -6.60 13.59
CA TRP A 209 -11.01 -5.63 12.56
C TRP A 209 -12.42 -5.08 12.75
N THR A 210 -12.57 -3.79 12.53
CA THR A 210 -13.87 -3.09 12.62
C THR A 210 -14.10 -2.37 11.29
N ALA A 211 -15.27 -2.54 10.72
CA ALA A 211 -15.68 -1.80 9.53
C ALA A 211 -15.78 -0.31 9.84
N VAL A 212 -15.23 0.50 8.94
CA VAL A 212 -15.33 1.97 9.02
C VAL A 212 -16.74 2.38 8.63
N PRO A 213 -17.47 3.11 9.49
CA PRO A 213 -18.86 3.47 9.22
C PRO A 213 -19.03 4.27 7.92
N ASN A 214 -20.09 3.95 7.19
CA ASN A 214 -20.50 4.66 5.97
C ASN A 214 -19.50 4.63 4.80
N VAL A 215 -18.44 3.87 4.89
CA VAL A 215 -17.52 3.61 3.77
C VAL A 215 -17.86 2.26 3.17
N LEU A 216 -18.32 2.26 1.93
CA LEU A 216 -18.93 1.08 1.32
C LEU A 216 -18.00 0.38 0.32
N ASP A 217 -17.02 1.12 -0.20
CA ASP A 217 -16.05 0.59 -1.16
C ASP A 217 -14.86 1.55 -1.25
N VAL A 218 -13.65 1.03 -1.24
CA VAL A 218 -12.42 1.82 -1.31
C VAL A 218 -11.51 1.25 -2.40
N PHE A 219 -11.23 2.04 -3.42
CA PHE A 219 -10.40 1.66 -4.55
C PHE A 219 -8.92 1.74 -4.21
N CYS A 220 -8.53 2.80 -3.56
CA CYS A 220 -7.20 2.98 -3.00
C CYS A 220 -7.25 3.95 -1.81
N PHE A 221 -6.24 3.87 -0.96
CA PHE A 221 -6.10 4.78 0.17
C PHE A 221 -4.64 5.06 0.51
N GLY A 222 -4.42 6.12 1.27
CA GLY A 222 -3.11 6.51 1.74
C GLY A 222 -3.20 7.51 2.89
N PHE A 223 -2.05 7.91 3.39
CA PHE A 223 -1.93 8.78 4.55
C PHE A 223 -1.16 10.06 4.18
N GLY A 224 -1.38 11.11 4.94
CA GLY A 224 -0.65 12.37 4.81
C GLY A 224 -0.49 13.07 6.15
N ALA A 225 0.09 14.27 6.15
CA ALA A 225 0.29 15.05 7.37
C ALA A 225 -0.99 15.18 8.19
N ALA A 226 -0.84 15.14 9.52
CA ALA A 226 -1.93 15.39 10.44
C ALA A 226 -2.51 16.81 10.26
N ALA A 227 -3.80 16.97 10.49
CA ALA A 227 -4.43 18.28 10.51
C ALA A 227 -3.81 19.16 11.61
N PRO A 228 -3.82 20.49 11.45
CA PRO A 228 -3.31 21.39 12.47
C PRO A 228 -3.89 21.10 13.86
N GLY A 229 -3.02 20.90 14.84
CA GLY A 229 -3.39 20.56 16.21
C GLY A 229 -3.75 19.08 16.43
N GLN A 230 -3.63 18.24 15.43
CA GLN A 230 -3.82 16.79 15.53
C GLN A 230 -2.47 16.06 15.44
N SER A 231 -2.41 14.83 16.00
CA SER A 231 -1.25 13.96 15.90
C SER A 231 -1.48 12.78 14.93
N TYR A 232 -2.74 12.40 14.72
CA TYR A 232 -3.08 11.30 13.84
C TYR A 232 -3.05 11.75 12.38
N PRO A 233 -2.41 11.00 11.47
CA PRO A 233 -2.30 11.38 10.08
C PRO A 233 -3.68 11.49 9.41
N ALA A 234 -3.79 12.40 8.47
CA ALA A 234 -4.96 12.45 7.60
C ALA A 234 -5.01 11.18 6.75
N ILE A 235 -6.23 10.66 6.57
CA ILE A 235 -6.50 9.49 5.74
C ILE A 235 -7.16 9.99 4.47
N TYR A 236 -6.68 9.53 3.33
CA TYR A 236 -7.25 9.82 2.02
C TYR A 236 -7.76 8.52 1.41
N ILE A 237 -8.96 8.54 0.86
CA ILE A 237 -9.53 7.40 0.12
C ILE A 237 -10.13 7.87 -1.20
N VAL A 238 -10.11 6.97 -2.18
CA VAL A 238 -10.93 7.05 -3.38
C VAL A 238 -11.95 5.92 -3.30
N GLY A 239 -13.23 6.27 -3.32
CA GLY A 239 -14.28 5.28 -3.13
C GLY A 239 -15.63 5.89 -2.78
N TYR A 240 -16.47 5.09 -2.16
CA TYR A 240 -17.85 5.45 -1.84
C TYR A 240 -18.01 5.71 -0.33
N VAL A 241 -18.40 6.93 -0.01
CA VAL A 241 -18.84 7.32 1.34
C VAL A 241 -20.30 7.76 1.25
N ASN A 242 -21.18 7.19 2.10
CA ASN A 242 -22.63 7.45 2.05
C ASN A 242 -23.23 7.26 0.64
N ASN A 243 -22.81 6.24 -0.10
CA ASN A 243 -23.21 5.98 -1.49
C ASN A 243 -22.78 7.06 -2.51
N VAL A 244 -21.88 7.97 -2.15
CA VAL A 244 -21.35 8.97 -3.06
C VAL A 244 -19.91 8.64 -3.40
N TYR A 245 -19.62 8.43 -4.69
CA TYR A 245 -18.26 8.28 -5.19
C TYR A 245 -17.50 9.59 -5.13
N GLY A 246 -16.24 9.52 -4.70
CA GLY A 246 -15.39 10.70 -4.64
C GLY A 246 -13.99 10.42 -4.09
N ILE A 247 -13.25 11.50 -3.94
CA ILE A 247 -12.00 11.56 -3.20
C ILE A 247 -12.32 12.18 -1.85
N TRP A 248 -11.99 11.47 -0.79
CA TRP A 248 -12.39 11.80 0.56
C TRP A 248 -11.20 11.92 1.50
N GLN A 249 -11.30 12.81 2.47
CA GLN A 249 -10.32 12.99 3.54
C GLN A 249 -10.99 12.79 4.90
N SER A 250 -10.30 12.09 5.79
CA SER A 250 -10.63 12.04 7.23
C SER A 250 -9.47 12.55 8.05
N THR A 251 -9.75 13.38 9.05
CA THR A 251 -8.78 13.93 10.02
C THR A 251 -9.01 13.44 11.44
N ASN A 252 -9.97 12.52 11.63
CA ASN A 252 -10.43 12.07 12.94
C ASN A 252 -10.50 10.53 13.02
N ARG A 253 -9.47 9.86 12.52
CA ARG A 253 -9.32 8.39 12.61
C ARG A 253 -10.43 7.62 11.89
N ALA A 254 -10.85 8.11 10.73
CA ALA A 254 -11.94 7.56 9.90
C ALA A 254 -13.34 7.61 10.53
N GLN A 255 -13.58 8.47 11.52
CA GLN A 255 -14.91 8.63 12.13
C GLN A 255 -15.86 9.47 11.25
N SER A 256 -15.33 10.42 10.49
CA SER A 256 -16.07 11.18 9.50
C SER A 256 -15.19 11.54 8.29
N TRP A 257 -15.86 11.88 7.18
CA TRP A 257 -15.22 12.11 5.91
C TRP A 257 -15.69 13.42 5.28
N THR A 258 -14.74 14.14 4.69
CA THR A 258 -14.98 15.35 3.90
C THR A 258 -14.64 15.07 2.45
N SER A 259 -15.55 15.36 1.53
CA SER A 259 -15.25 15.30 0.10
C SER A 259 -14.26 16.39 -0.26
N ILE A 260 -13.16 16.01 -0.91
CA ILE A 260 -12.11 16.93 -1.39
C ILE A 260 -12.04 16.97 -2.91
N GLY A 261 -12.79 16.13 -3.59
CA GLY A 261 -12.86 16.11 -5.04
C GLY A 261 -13.63 14.91 -5.56
N THR A 262 -13.79 14.91 -6.86
CA THR A 262 -14.33 13.78 -7.62
C THR A 262 -13.59 13.67 -8.95
N TYR A 263 -13.59 12.47 -9.52
CA TYR A 263 -13.03 12.22 -10.84
C TYR A 263 -13.90 11.23 -11.59
N PRO A 264 -14.02 11.33 -12.91
CA PRO A 264 -14.83 10.38 -13.70
C PRO A 264 -14.36 8.93 -13.48
N LEU A 265 -15.33 8.02 -13.39
CA LEU A 265 -15.09 6.58 -13.38
C LEU A 265 -14.86 6.12 -14.83
N GLY A 266 -13.63 6.30 -15.33
CA GLY A 266 -13.23 5.80 -16.64
C GLY A 266 -12.18 4.71 -16.50
N GLU A 267 -12.11 3.80 -17.45
CA GLU A 267 -11.16 2.69 -17.40
C GLU A 267 -9.70 3.17 -17.39
N LEU A 268 -9.37 4.17 -18.19
CA LEU A 268 -8.03 4.77 -18.26
C LEU A 268 -7.82 5.90 -17.24
N ASP A 269 -8.89 6.44 -16.70
CA ASP A 269 -8.88 7.57 -15.77
C ASP A 269 -9.10 7.11 -14.32
N ARG A 270 -9.20 5.82 -14.10
CA ARG A 270 -9.32 5.25 -12.78
C ARG A 270 -8.16 5.67 -11.89
N ILE A 271 -8.47 6.12 -10.69
CA ILE A 271 -7.45 6.40 -9.69
C ILE A 271 -7.05 5.07 -9.04
N ASN A 272 -5.79 4.69 -9.23
CA ASN A 272 -5.19 3.47 -8.68
C ASN A 272 -4.37 3.72 -7.41
N ALA A 273 -3.93 4.95 -7.20
CA ALA A 273 -3.14 5.30 -6.04
C ALA A 273 -3.53 6.68 -5.51
N ILE A 274 -3.53 6.83 -4.20
CA ILE A 274 -3.66 8.10 -3.51
C ILE A 274 -2.71 8.15 -2.32
N SER A 275 -2.07 9.30 -2.13
CA SER A 275 -1.25 9.57 -0.96
C SER A 275 -1.33 11.05 -0.61
N GLY A 276 -1.38 11.39 0.68
CA GLY A 276 -1.13 12.75 1.14
C GLY A 276 0.37 13.02 1.30
N ASP A 277 0.76 14.29 1.25
CA ASP A 277 2.10 14.71 1.63
C ASP A 277 2.30 14.50 3.13
N PRO A 278 3.40 13.88 3.59
CA PRO A 278 3.63 13.63 5.01
C PRO A 278 4.00 14.87 5.81
N ASN A 279 4.34 16.00 5.15
CA ASN A 279 4.80 17.23 5.77
C ASN A 279 3.81 18.39 5.61
N HIS A 280 2.93 18.33 4.61
CA HIS A 280 2.01 19.42 4.28
C HIS A 280 0.57 18.94 4.32
N PHE A 281 -0.15 19.30 5.37
CA PHE A 281 -1.57 18.94 5.50
C PHE A 281 -2.41 19.51 4.34
N GLY A 282 -3.25 18.65 3.79
CA GLY A 282 -4.15 19.02 2.68
C GLY A 282 -3.55 18.81 1.30
N GLU A 283 -2.25 18.58 1.18
CA GLU A 283 -1.66 18.14 -0.09
C GLU A 283 -1.94 16.67 -0.33
N ALA A 284 -2.38 16.33 -1.54
CA ALA A 284 -2.62 14.95 -1.94
C ALA A 284 -2.26 14.73 -3.41
N TYR A 285 -1.79 13.53 -3.68
CA TYR A 285 -1.39 13.07 -5.00
C TYR A 285 -2.26 11.87 -5.38
N VAL A 286 -2.75 11.84 -6.61
CA VAL A 286 -3.48 10.71 -7.18
C VAL A 286 -2.79 10.24 -8.45
N GLY A 287 -2.65 8.93 -8.59
CA GLY A 287 -2.14 8.27 -9.78
C GLY A 287 -3.27 7.59 -10.54
N PHE A 288 -3.31 7.77 -11.85
CA PHE A 288 -4.31 7.19 -12.73
C PHE A 288 -3.77 5.96 -13.46
N ALA A 289 -4.66 5.06 -13.85
CA ALA A 289 -4.32 3.83 -14.56
C ALA A 289 -3.59 4.08 -15.90
N GLY A 290 -3.90 5.16 -16.59
CA GLY A 290 -3.28 5.49 -17.88
C GLY A 290 -3.10 6.99 -18.13
N GLY A 291 -3.68 7.86 -17.29
CA GLY A 291 -3.72 9.32 -17.47
C GLY A 291 -2.60 10.10 -16.76
N GLY A 292 -1.62 9.42 -16.16
CA GLY A 292 -0.57 10.10 -15.40
C GLY A 292 -0.92 10.32 -13.93
N TYR A 293 -0.75 11.54 -13.41
CA TYR A 293 -1.08 11.89 -12.02
C TYR A 293 -1.67 13.27 -11.90
N ALA A 294 -2.42 13.50 -10.82
CA ALA A 294 -2.91 14.82 -10.42
C ALA A 294 -2.46 15.14 -8.99
N TYR A 295 -2.48 16.42 -8.69
CA TYR A 295 -2.03 16.96 -7.42
C TYR A 295 -3.04 17.96 -6.89
N LEU A 296 -3.43 17.78 -5.63
CA LEU A 296 -4.21 18.74 -4.87
C LEU A 296 -3.23 19.53 -3.99
N PRO A 297 -3.03 20.83 -4.21
CA PRO A 297 -2.16 21.62 -3.37
C PRO A 297 -2.80 21.81 -2.00
N ALA A 298 -1.97 21.99 -0.96
CA ALA A 298 -2.45 22.43 0.34
C ALA A 298 -3.31 23.67 0.17
N ALA A 299 -4.44 23.73 0.87
CA ALA A 299 -5.26 24.91 0.87
C ALA A 299 -4.39 26.10 1.28
N SER A 300 -3.99 26.94 0.32
CA SER A 300 -3.33 28.19 0.65
C SER A 300 -4.26 28.91 1.61
N THR A 301 -3.71 29.48 2.68
CA THR A 301 -4.39 30.47 3.50
C THR A 301 -4.63 31.72 2.63
N ARG A 302 -5.51 31.62 1.65
CA ARG A 302 -6.04 32.77 0.96
C ARG A 302 -6.87 33.50 2.01
N ALA A 303 -6.29 34.59 2.53
CA ALA A 303 -7.08 35.62 3.13
C ALA A 303 -8.22 35.91 2.17
N ARG A 304 -9.47 35.66 2.56
CA ARG A 304 -10.63 36.15 1.82
C ARG A 304 -10.41 37.64 1.65
N PRO A 305 -10.45 38.20 0.45
CA PRO A 305 -10.58 39.63 0.32
C PRO A 305 -11.88 40.01 1.05
N SER A 306 -11.76 40.91 2.02
CA SER A 306 -12.91 41.51 2.69
C SER A 306 -13.80 42.14 1.63
N PRO A 307 -15.16 42.05 1.80
CA PRO A 307 -16.11 42.64 0.86
C PRO A 307 -15.95 44.15 0.71
#